data_47f051295637f9b6757eeb23e55b3723
#
_entry.id   47f051295637f9b6757eeb23e55b3723
#
_cell.length_a   1.000
_cell.length_b   1.000
_cell.length_c   1.000
_cell.angle_alpha   90.00
_cell.angle_beta   90.00
_cell.angle_gamma   90.00
#
_symmetry.space_group_name_H-M   'P 1'
#
loop_
_entity.id
_entity.type
_entity.pdbx_description
1 polymer ?
#
loop_
_entity_poly.entity_id
_entity_poly.type
_entity_poly.pdbx_seq_one_letter_code
_entity_poly.pdbx_strand_id
1 'polypeptide(L)'
;MTTSRQVVYFTAPREVVVRTEPLPPPGAGQVLVRTLVSAVSAGTEMLAYRGEMPVNVPLDETIAGMSQPFHYPTPYGYAAVGEVIAVGAGVDADWSGRRVFAFVPHQSHFVAAPRELVAVPADLSPHDAAFLPFVETAVSLVMDGQPVIGERVAVWGQGVIGLLTTAILSRFPLAALVAIDPLPLRRARALALGAHAAFFPDAAVDLAAALGPDGADLGYELSGSPAALNQAITAVGFGARLVVGSWYGQKPVSLALGGAFHRRHLRLISSQVSHLAPRWLARWSKERRLAVAWEFLSELRPAASLITHRFSWCDAPLAYQLLDQNPDAVLQLVFDASFQSHLKNSSQED
;
A
#
# COMPACT_ATOMS: atom_id res chain seq x y z
N MET A 1 -13.87 -3.75 -31.29
CA MET A 1 -13.80 -3.12 -29.98
C MET A 1 -14.07 -4.18 -28.94
N THR A 2 -13.35 -4.21 -27.81
CA THR A 2 -13.61 -5.15 -26.71
C THR A 2 -15.00 -4.88 -26.15
N THR A 3 -15.83 -5.92 -26.08
CA THR A 3 -17.24 -5.83 -25.63
C THR A 3 -17.41 -6.35 -24.18
N SER A 4 -16.34 -6.84 -23.57
CA SER A 4 -16.34 -7.39 -22.22
C SER A 4 -15.08 -6.97 -21.46
N ARG A 5 -15.18 -7.01 -20.13
CA ARG A 5 -14.08 -6.78 -19.18
C ARG A 5 -13.95 -7.96 -18.23
N GLN A 6 -12.77 -8.15 -17.68
CA GLN A 6 -12.50 -9.06 -16.58
C GLN A 6 -12.48 -8.26 -15.26
N VAL A 7 -13.15 -8.77 -14.24
CA VAL A 7 -13.24 -8.13 -12.92
C VAL A 7 -12.95 -9.19 -11.86
N VAL A 8 -12.07 -8.82 -10.91
CA VAL A 8 -11.69 -9.69 -9.79
C VAL A 8 -12.69 -9.50 -8.65
N TYR A 9 -13.34 -10.57 -8.22
CA TYR A 9 -14.32 -10.58 -7.14
C TYR A 9 -13.84 -11.43 -5.96
N PHE A 10 -13.99 -10.88 -4.78
CA PHE A 10 -13.95 -11.65 -3.53
C PHE A 10 -15.35 -12.17 -3.27
N THR A 11 -15.56 -13.48 -3.32
CA THR A 11 -16.89 -14.13 -3.24
C THR A 11 -17.18 -14.71 -1.87
N ALA A 12 -16.14 -15.11 -1.15
CA ALA A 12 -16.18 -15.59 0.23
C ALA A 12 -14.77 -15.47 0.85
N PRO A 13 -14.60 -15.70 2.15
CA PRO A 13 -13.27 -15.81 2.74
C PRO A 13 -12.43 -16.88 2.01
N ARG A 14 -11.22 -16.46 1.59
CA ARG A 14 -10.24 -17.24 0.81
C ARG A 14 -10.73 -17.70 -0.57
N GLU A 15 -11.73 -17.01 -1.11
CA GLU A 15 -12.27 -17.30 -2.42
C GLU A 15 -12.29 -16.04 -3.29
N VAL A 16 -11.52 -16.08 -4.36
CA VAL A 16 -11.45 -15.02 -5.38
C VAL A 16 -11.78 -15.65 -6.73
N VAL A 17 -12.63 -14.99 -7.51
CA VAL A 17 -13.00 -15.41 -8.87
C VAL A 17 -12.82 -14.24 -9.84
N VAL A 18 -12.63 -14.57 -11.10
CA VAL A 18 -12.62 -13.58 -12.18
C VAL A 18 -13.91 -13.72 -12.97
N ARG A 19 -14.69 -12.65 -13.06
CA ARG A 19 -15.93 -12.60 -13.84
C ARG A 19 -15.70 -11.84 -15.12
N THR A 20 -16.26 -12.37 -16.20
CA THR A 20 -16.35 -11.64 -17.47
C THR A 20 -17.69 -10.91 -17.50
N GLU A 21 -17.64 -9.59 -17.60
CA GLU A 21 -18.81 -8.72 -17.61
C GLU A 21 -18.90 -7.92 -18.91
N PRO A 22 -20.09 -7.48 -19.32
CA PRO A 22 -20.21 -6.52 -20.42
C PRO A 22 -19.42 -5.25 -20.13
N LEU A 23 -18.74 -4.73 -21.14
CA LEU A 23 -18.02 -3.44 -21.06
C LEU A 23 -18.90 -2.37 -21.72
N PRO A 24 -19.53 -1.47 -20.94
CA PRO A 24 -20.34 -0.40 -21.51
C PRO A 24 -19.42 0.61 -22.20
N PRO A 25 -19.88 1.24 -23.29
CA PRO A 25 -19.20 2.40 -23.85
C PRO A 25 -19.21 3.56 -22.83
N PRO A 26 -18.28 4.51 -22.93
CA PRO A 26 -18.30 5.68 -22.06
C PRO A 26 -19.53 6.55 -22.36
N GLY A 27 -20.29 6.88 -21.33
CA GLY A 27 -21.41 7.82 -21.41
C GLY A 27 -20.95 9.27 -21.56
N ALA A 28 -21.91 10.21 -21.64
CA ALA A 28 -21.58 11.64 -21.66
C ALA A 28 -20.79 12.04 -20.40
N GLY A 29 -19.70 12.79 -20.57
CA GLY A 29 -18.81 13.21 -19.49
C GLY A 29 -17.90 12.11 -18.94
N GLN A 30 -17.79 10.96 -19.59
CA GLN A 30 -16.99 9.81 -19.14
C GLN A 30 -15.92 9.41 -20.18
N VAL A 31 -14.92 8.69 -19.71
CA VAL A 31 -13.89 8.05 -20.54
C VAL A 31 -13.86 6.56 -20.27
N LEU A 32 -13.46 5.78 -21.28
CA LEU A 32 -13.17 4.34 -21.14
C LEU A 32 -11.66 4.18 -20.98
N VAL A 33 -11.24 3.50 -19.92
CA VAL A 33 -9.85 3.23 -19.61
C VAL A 33 -9.56 1.74 -19.73
N ARG A 34 -8.49 1.39 -20.43
CA ARG A 34 -7.89 0.06 -20.43
C ARG A 34 -6.83 0.02 -19.34
N THR A 35 -6.98 -0.84 -18.37
CA THR A 35 -5.98 -1.03 -17.30
C THR A 35 -4.72 -1.66 -17.87
N LEU A 36 -3.58 -1.07 -17.56
CA LEU A 36 -2.26 -1.59 -17.90
C LEU A 36 -1.68 -2.41 -16.75
N VAL A 37 -1.76 -1.86 -15.53
CA VAL A 37 -1.25 -2.47 -14.31
C VAL A 37 -2.21 -2.16 -13.16
N SER A 38 -2.42 -3.14 -12.27
CA SER A 38 -3.12 -2.92 -11.00
C SER A 38 -2.36 -3.58 -9.86
N ALA A 39 -1.96 -2.79 -8.85
CA ALA A 39 -1.13 -3.26 -7.74
C ALA A 39 -1.98 -3.76 -6.58
N VAL A 40 -1.63 -4.93 -6.04
CA VAL A 40 -2.32 -5.54 -4.90
C VAL A 40 -1.81 -4.93 -3.60
N SER A 41 -2.70 -4.40 -2.79
CA SER A 41 -2.39 -3.95 -1.43
C SER A 41 -2.49 -5.08 -0.43
N ALA A 42 -1.41 -5.86 -0.31
CA ALA A 42 -1.41 -7.07 0.51
C ALA A 42 -1.84 -6.82 1.96
N GLY A 43 -1.46 -5.69 2.59
CA GLY A 43 -1.87 -5.36 3.95
C GLY A 43 -3.38 -5.23 4.15
N THR A 44 -4.07 -4.65 3.17
CA THR A 44 -5.51 -4.38 3.23
C THR A 44 -6.33 -5.49 2.55
N GLU A 45 -5.93 -5.90 1.36
CA GLU A 45 -6.70 -6.86 0.58
C GLU A 45 -6.67 -8.28 1.18
N MET A 46 -5.59 -8.63 1.90
CA MET A 46 -5.55 -9.90 2.63
C MET A 46 -6.49 -9.94 3.85
N LEU A 47 -6.87 -8.79 4.43
CA LEU A 47 -7.96 -8.73 5.40
C LEU A 47 -9.29 -9.12 4.74
N ALA A 48 -9.56 -8.59 3.53
CA ALA A 48 -10.72 -8.99 2.74
C ALA A 48 -10.65 -10.47 2.35
N TYR A 49 -9.52 -10.92 1.83
CA TYR A 49 -9.33 -12.30 1.43
C TYR A 49 -9.55 -13.30 2.57
N ARG A 50 -9.08 -12.98 3.79
CA ARG A 50 -9.19 -13.85 4.97
C ARG A 50 -10.51 -13.72 5.73
N GLY A 51 -11.38 -12.76 5.39
CA GLY A 51 -12.61 -12.49 6.15
C GLY A 51 -12.36 -11.74 7.45
N GLU A 52 -11.29 -10.98 7.54
CA GLU A 52 -10.85 -10.24 8.73
C GLU A 52 -11.19 -8.73 8.65
N MET A 53 -11.94 -8.29 7.63
CA MET A 53 -12.39 -6.90 7.50
C MET A 53 -13.37 -6.53 8.61
N PRO A 54 -13.30 -5.30 9.16
CA PRO A 54 -14.31 -4.81 10.10
C PRO A 54 -15.70 -4.75 9.45
N VAL A 55 -16.72 -5.26 10.13
CA VAL A 55 -18.07 -5.43 9.56
C VAL A 55 -18.88 -4.14 9.42
N ASN A 56 -18.57 -3.08 10.18
CA ASN A 56 -19.36 -1.84 10.23
C ASN A 56 -18.53 -0.58 9.97
N VAL A 57 -17.39 -0.73 9.31
CA VAL A 57 -16.48 0.38 9.00
C VAL A 57 -16.37 0.51 7.48
N PRO A 58 -16.59 1.69 6.90
CA PRO A 58 -16.34 1.92 5.48
C PRO A 58 -14.91 1.54 5.09
N LEU A 59 -14.73 1.04 3.87
CA LEU A 59 -13.40 0.73 3.36
C LEU A 59 -12.53 1.99 3.26
N ASP A 60 -13.12 3.07 2.75
CA ASP A 60 -12.55 4.41 2.74
C ASP A 60 -13.68 5.45 2.61
N GLU A 61 -13.70 6.44 3.49
CA GLU A 61 -14.75 7.48 3.52
C GLU A 61 -14.56 8.53 2.40
N THR A 62 -13.39 8.57 1.78
CA THR A 62 -12.98 9.64 0.86
C THR A 62 -12.84 9.19 -0.59
N ILE A 63 -12.87 7.88 -0.84
CA ILE A 63 -12.80 7.29 -2.18
C ILE A 63 -14.20 6.90 -2.63
N ALA A 64 -14.64 7.47 -3.76
CA ALA A 64 -15.91 7.11 -4.37
C ALA A 64 -15.94 5.59 -4.65
N GLY A 65 -17.03 4.92 -4.27
CA GLY A 65 -17.15 3.46 -4.40
C GLY A 65 -16.61 2.64 -3.24
N MET A 66 -15.90 3.26 -2.26
CA MET A 66 -15.39 2.61 -1.06
C MET A 66 -16.05 3.10 0.25
N SER A 67 -17.08 3.92 0.15
CA SER A 67 -17.80 4.52 1.29
C SER A 67 -18.71 3.54 2.05
N GLN A 68 -18.78 2.29 1.62
CA GLN A 68 -19.57 1.24 2.28
C GLN A 68 -18.66 0.23 2.99
N PRO A 69 -19.14 -0.42 4.04
CA PRO A 69 -18.46 -1.57 4.64
C PRO A 69 -18.24 -2.69 3.60
N PHE A 70 -17.15 -3.43 3.80
CA PHE A 70 -16.86 -4.58 2.94
C PHE A 70 -17.91 -5.70 3.12
N HIS A 71 -18.36 -6.28 2.04
CA HIS A 71 -19.24 -7.46 2.03
C HIS A 71 -18.90 -8.38 0.85
N TYR A 72 -19.22 -9.65 0.97
CA TYR A 72 -19.13 -10.60 -0.13
C TYR A 72 -20.50 -10.78 -0.80
N PRO A 73 -20.54 -10.97 -2.14
CA PRO A 73 -19.45 -10.83 -3.09
C PRO A 73 -19.23 -9.36 -3.47
N THR A 74 -17.95 -8.93 -3.61
CA THR A 74 -17.64 -7.57 -4.07
C THR A 74 -16.36 -7.54 -4.90
N PRO A 75 -16.24 -6.69 -5.93
CA PRO A 75 -14.97 -6.40 -6.57
C PRO A 75 -14.14 -5.53 -5.64
N TYR A 76 -12.83 -5.80 -5.53
CA TYR A 76 -11.95 -5.03 -4.66
C TYR A 76 -10.58 -4.74 -5.29
N GLY A 77 -9.83 -3.86 -4.65
CA GLY A 77 -8.59 -3.26 -5.12
C GLY A 77 -8.77 -1.75 -5.30
N TYR A 78 -7.67 -1.00 -5.43
CA TYR A 78 -7.73 0.47 -5.52
C TYR A 78 -6.47 1.12 -6.11
N ALA A 79 -5.63 0.38 -6.80
CA ALA A 79 -4.37 0.90 -7.35
C ALA A 79 -4.22 0.51 -8.82
N ALA A 80 -5.02 1.13 -9.70
CA ALA A 80 -5.01 0.85 -11.12
C ALA A 80 -4.40 1.98 -11.94
N VAL A 81 -3.52 1.64 -12.87
CA VAL A 81 -3.00 2.55 -13.90
C VAL A 81 -3.47 2.05 -15.26
N GLY A 82 -4.00 2.94 -16.09
CA GLY A 82 -4.50 2.61 -17.39
C GLY A 82 -4.29 3.70 -18.43
N GLU A 83 -4.73 3.41 -19.64
CA GLU A 83 -4.72 4.32 -20.79
C GLU A 83 -6.17 4.60 -21.22
N VAL A 84 -6.50 5.84 -21.43
CA VAL A 84 -7.81 6.24 -21.97
C VAL A 84 -7.88 5.82 -23.44
N ILE A 85 -8.80 4.90 -23.75
CA ILE A 85 -8.95 4.33 -25.10
C ILE A 85 -10.18 4.84 -25.86
N ALA A 86 -11.12 5.49 -25.16
CA ALA A 86 -12.27 6.15 -25.77
C ALA A 86 -12.79 7.27 -24.86
N VAL A 87 -13.39 8.29 -25.46
CA VAL A 87 -14.01 9.43 -24.78
C VAL A 87 -15.49 9.50 -25.13
N GLY A 88 -16.33 9.79 -24.13
CA GLY A 88 -17.76 10.03 -24.30
C GLY A 88 -18.07 11.47 -24.71
N ALA A 89 -19.32 11.72 -25.04
CA ALA A 89 -19.78 13.05 -25.43
C ALA A 89 -19.47 14.09 -24.32
N GLY A 90 -19.00 15.28 -24.72
CA GLY A 90 -18.67 16.37 -23.80
C GLY A 90 -17.34 16.24 -23.05
N VAL A 91 -16.54 15.20 -23.31
CA VAL A 91 -15.17 15.10 -22.85
C VAL A 91 -14.22 15.57 -23.96
N ASP A 92 -13.19 16.32 -23.57
CA ASP A 92 -12.15 16.78 -24.49
C ASP A 92 -11.43 15.58 -25.13
N ALA A 93 -11.25 15.61 -26.45
CA ALA A 93 -10.57 14.58 -27.23
C ALA A 93 -9.11 14.34 -26.76
N ASP A 94 -8.48 15.35 -26.18
CA ASP A 94 -7.12 15.28 -25.62
C ASP A 94 -6.97 14.29 -24.47
N TRP A 95 -8.08 13.79 -23.92
CA TRP A 95 -8.03 12.68 -22.96
C TRP A 95 -7.63 11.34 -23.60
N SER A 96 -7.87 11.17 -24.89
CA SER A 96 -7.51 9.91 -25.59
C SER A 96 -6.00 9.70 -25.57
N GLY A 97 -5.58 8.48 -25.22
CA GLY A 97 -4.19 8.09 -25.09
C GLY A 97 -3.50 8.55 -23.79
N ARG A 98 -4.15 9.36 -22.94
CA ARG A 98 -3.57 9.76 -21.65
C ARG A 98 -3.43 8.55 -20.72
N ARG A 99 -2.29 8.49 -20.03
CA ARG A 99 -2.10 7.56 -18.90
C ARG A 99 -2.67 8.16 -17.63
N VAL A 100 -3.48 7.37 -16.94
CA VAL A 100 -4.20 7.78 -15.74
C VAL A 100 -4.08 6.75 -14.64
N PHE A 101 -4.07 7.22 -13.40
CA PHE A 101 -4.26 6.41 -12.19
C PHE A 101 -5.70 6.56 -11.72
N ALA A 102 -6.27 5.49 -11.18
CA ALA A 102 -7.61 5.48 -10.60
C ALA A 102 -7.69 4.57 -9.36
N PHE A 103 -8.48 5.00 -8.37
CA PHE A 103 -8.86 4.19 -7.22
C PHE A 103 -10.07 3.31 -7.58
N VAL A 104 -9.83 2.24 -8.33
CA VAL A 104 -10.87 1.32 -8.80
C VAL A 104 -10.48 -0.13 -8.52
N PRO A 105 -11.46 -1.04 -8.38
CA PRO A 105 -11.20 -2.47 -8.22
C PRO A 105 -10.32 -3.05 -9.33
N HIS A 106 -9.68 -4.19 -9.05
CA HIS A 106 -8.90 -4.91 -10.04
C HIS A 106 -9.76 -5.37 -11.20
N GLN A 107 -9.54 -4.76 -12.37
CA GLN A 107 -10.30 -5.06 -13.59
C GLN A 107 -9.52 -4.64 -14.83
N SER A 108 -9.83 -5.31 -15.96
CA SER A 108 -9.13 -5.06 -17.23
C SER A 108 -9.50 -3.74 -17.90
N HIS A 109 -10.74 -3.27 -17.69
CA HIS A 109 -11.25 -2.01 -18.23
C HIS A 109 -12.26 -1.39 -17.27
N PHE A 110 -12.36 -0.07 -17.28
CA PHE A 110 -13.37 0.65 -16.51
C PHE A 110 -13.78 1.96 -17.18
N VAL A 111 -14.95 2.45 -16.81
CA VAL A 111 -15.47 3.77 -17.21
C VAL A 111 -15.41 4.68 -16.00
N ALA A 112 -14.92 5.91 -16.19
CA ALA A 112 -14.81 6.91 -15.12
C ALA A 112 -15.02 8.34 -15.68
N ALA A 113 -15.42 9.27 -14.82
CA ALA A 113 -15.37 10.68 -15.18
C ALA A 113 -13.92 11.22 -15.05
N PRO A 114 -13.47 12.18 -15.88
CA PRO A 114 -12.12 12.76 -15.79
C PRO A 114 -11.72 13.25 -14.38
N ARG A 115 -12.66 13.78 -13.61
CA ARG A 115 -12.41 14.24 -12.22
C ARG A 115 -12.09 13.12 -11.22
N GLU A 116 -12.33 11.87 -11.59
CA GLU A 116 -12.04 10.68 -10.77
C GLU A 116 -10.67 10.08 -11.11
N LEU A 117 -10.00 10.66 -12.09
CA LEU A 117 -8.73 10.19 -12.62
C LEU A 117 -7.60 11.14 -12.24
N VAL A 118 -6.45 10.56 -11.94
CA VAL A 118 -5.21 11.32 -11.70
C VAL A 118 -4.27 11.10 -12.88
N ALA A 119 -3.83 12.20 -13.51
CA ALA A 119 -2.88 12.11 -14.61
C ALA A 119 -1.55 11.54 -14.13
N VAL A 120 -1.02 10.54 -14.84
CA VAL A 120 0.29 9.98 -14.56
C VAL A 120 1.37 10.85 -15.20
N PRO A 121 2.42 11.27 -14.46
CA PRO A 121 3.56 11.98 -15.03
C PRO A 121 4.18 11.21 -16.20
N ALA A 122 4.55 11.93 -17.27
CA ALA A 122 4.98 11.32 -18.52
C ALA A 122 6.25 10.49 -18.40
N ASP A 123 7.11 10.84 -17.44
CA ASP A 123 8.37 10.17 -17.15
C ASP A 123 8.23 8.89 -16.31
N LEU A 124 7.05 8.64 -15.70
CA LEU A 124 6.81 7.46 -14.88
C LEU A 124 6.30 6.28 -15.73
N SER A 125 6.82 5.09 -15.43
CA SER A 125 6.25 3.86 -15.96
C SER A 125 4.88 3.57 -15.33
N PRO A 126 3.97 2.84 -16.02
CA PRO A 126 2.72 2.41 -15.39
C PRO A 126 2.95 1.59 -14.11
N HIS A 127 4.02 0.81 -14.06
CA HIS A 127 4.37 0.00 -12.90
C HIS A 127 4.79 0.85 -11.70
N ASP A 128 5.59 1.92 -11.91
CA ASP A 128 5.94 2.85 -10.83
C ASP A 128 4.72 3.64 -10.37
N ALA A 129 3.91 4.13 -11.32
CA ALA A 129 2.70 4.89 -11.02
C ALA A 129 1.66 4.09 -10.20
N ALA A 130 1.62 2.76 -10.34
CA ALA A 130 0.74 1.90 -9.55
C ALA A 130 1.06 1.91 -8.04
N PHE A 131 2.26 2.39 -7.64
CA PHE A 131 2.61 2.56 -6.23
C PHE A 131 2.07 3.86 -5.61
N LEU A 132 1.36 4.69 -6.34
CA LEU A 132 0.87 5.99 -5.84
C LEU A 132 0.20 5.92 -4.46
N PRO A 133 -0.79 5.05 -4.19
CA PRO A 133 -1.45 5.00 -2.89
C PRO A 133 -0.51 4.52 -1.77
N PHE A 134 0.48 3.71 -2.10
CA PHE A 134 1.45 3.21 -1.13
C PHE A 134 2.47 4.28 -0.75
N VAL A 135 2.96 5.06 -1.71
CA VAL A 135 3.84 6.20 -1.44
C VAL A 135 3.08 7.31 -0.74
N GLU A 136 1.83 7.59 -1.11
CA GLU A 136 0.98 8.55 -0.40
C GLU A 136 0.79 8.17 1.08
N THR A 137 0.59 6.88 1.35
CA THR A 137 0.51 6.34 2.72
C THR A 137 1.83 6.54 3.45
N ALA A 138 2.98 6.23 2.84
CA ALA A 138 4.28 6.43 3.45
C ALA A 138 4.58 7.91 3.74
N VAL A 139 4.20 8.82 2.85
CA VAL A 139 4.28 10.27 3.07
C VAL A 139 3.42 10.69 4.28
N SER A 140 2.19 10.17 4.39
CA SER A 140 1.31 10.46 5.53
C SER A 140 1.91 10.00 6.85
N LEU A 141 2.48 8.78 6.89
CA LEU A 141 3.16 8.22 8.05
C LEU A 141 4.32 9.11 8.50
N VAL A 142 5.17 9.54 7.57
CA VAL A 142 6.30 10.43 7.86
C VAL A 142 5.83 11.80 8.34
N MET A 143 4.77 12.36 7.72
CA MET A 143 4.17 13.62 8.18
C MET A 143 3.65 13.50 9.61
N ASP A 144 2.98 12.40 9.97
CA ASP A 144 2.41 12.20 11.29
C ASP A 144 3.48 11.89 12.36
N GLY A 145 4.56 11.23 11.97
CA GLY A 145 5.70 10.97 12.83
C GLY A 145 6.55 12.20 13.12
N GLN A 146 6.60 13.17 12.20
CA GLN A 146 7.37 14.41 12.35
C GLN A 146 8.83 14.15 12.75
N PRO A 147 9.65 13.44 11.94
CA PRO A 147 11.03 13.14 12.28
C PRO A 147 11.86 14.43 12.42
N VAL A 148 12.77 14.45 13.38
CA VAL A 148 13.66 15.58 13.68
C VAL A 148 15.10 15.19 13.40
N ILE A 149 15.92 16.18 13.03
CA ILE A 149 17.37 16.01 12.80
C ILE A 149 18.02 15.33 14.02
N GLY A 150 18.81 14.27 13.77
CA GLY A 150 19.56 13.55 14.79
C GLY A 150 18.75 12.50 15.56
N GLU A 151 17.47 12.30 15.26
CA GLU A 151 16.66 11.24 15.90
C GLU A 151 17.10 9.84 15.46
N ARG A 152 16.90 8.89 16.36
CA ARG A 152 16.96 7.45 16.10
C ARG A 152 15.55 6.96 15.79
N VAL A 153 15.38 6.42 14.60
CA VAL A 153 14.07 5.97 14.09
C VAL A 153 14.08 4.47 13.87
N ALA A 154 13.04 3.80 14.31
CA ALA A 154 12.85 2.37 14.10
C ALA A 154 11.52 2.07 13.37
N VAL A 155 11.55 1.16 12.39
CA VAL A 155 10.39 0.79 11.58
C VAL A 155 10.16 -0.72 11.69
N TRP A 156 9.08 -1.10 12.38
CA TRP A 156 8.61 -2.48 12.50
C TRP A 156 7.69 -2.84 11.35
N GLY A 157 8.07 -3.90 10.62
CA GLY A 157 7.39 -4.33 9.40
C GLY A 157 7.95 -3.64 8.15
N GLN A 158 8.57 -4.47 7.28
CA GLN A 158 9.15 -4.06 6.01
C GLN A 158 8.37 -4.69 4.83
N GLY A 159 7.03 -4.66 4.92
CA GLY A 159 6.17 -4.79 3.75
C GLY A 159 6.33 -3.56 2.84
N VAL A 160 5.56 -3.47 1.76
CA VAL A 160 5.68 -2.36 0.79
C VAL A 160 5.60 -0.99 1.46
N ILE A 161 4.64 -0.79 2.38
CA ILE A 161 4.50 0.48 3.11
C ILE A 161 5.73 0.74 3.98
N GLY A 162 6.21 -0.26 4.72
CA GLY A 162 7.41 -0.11 5.56
C GLY A 162 8.67 0.20 4.76
N LEU A 163 8.88 -0.48 3.63
CA LEU A 163 9.99 -0.23 2.72
C LEU A 163 9.95 1.17 2.12
N LEU A 164 8.79 1.64 1.68
CA LEU A 164 8.61 3.00 1.16
C LEU A 164 8.79 4.06 2.26
N THR A 165 8.28 3.80 3.46
CA THR A 165 8.50 4.67 4.64
C THR A 165 9.99 4.75 4.98
N THR A 166 10.69 3.61 5.00
CA THR A 166 12.15 3.55 5.20
C THR A 166 12.90 4.33 4.12
N ALA A 167 12.51 4.18 2.85
CA ALA A 167 13.12 4.92 1.73
C ALA A 167 12.92 6.44 1.82
N ILE A 168 11.78 6.91 2.30
CA ILE A 168 11.54 8.34 2.55
C ILE A 168 12.35 8.82 3.76
N LEU A 169 12.33 8.07 4.86
CA LEU A 169 13.08 8.41 6.09
C LEU A 169 14.59 8.44 5.88
N SER A 170 15.14 7.64 4.95
CA SER A 170 16.57 7.66 4.64
C SER A 170 17.07 9.00 4.08
N ARG A 171 16.17 9.90 3.69
CA ARG A 171 16.46 11.25 3.22
C ARG A 171 16.51 12.29 4.34
N PHE A 172 16.14 11.90 5.55
CA PHE A 172 16.27 12.75 6.73
C PHE A 172 17.64 12.57 7.37
N PRO A 173 18.24 13.60 7.93
CA PRO A 173 19.51 13.51 8.64
C PRO A 173 19.31 12.86 10.03
N LEU A 174 18.98 11.57 10.04
CA LEU A 174 18.75 10.75 11.23
C LEU A 174 20.08 10.24 11.80
N ALA A 175 20.18 10.12 13.14
CA ALA A 175 21.30 9.46 13.79
C ALA A 175 21.29 7.95 13.54
N ALA A 176 20.10 7.33 13.51
CA ALA A 176 19.91 5.94 13.12
C ALA A 176 18.55 5.76 12.42
N LEU A 177 18.53 4.88 11.41
CA LEU A 177 17.31 4.36 10.77
C LEU A 177 17.39 2.84 10.80
N VAL A 178 16.57 2.23 11.63
CA VAL A 178 16.61 0.78 11.89
C VAL A 178 15.33 0.12 11.40
N ALA A 179 15.48 -0.92 10.59
CA ALA A 179 14.38 -1.72 10.07
C ALA A 179 14.25 -3.04 10.83
N ILE A 180 13.03 -3.44 11.17
CA ILE A 180 12.75 -4.70 11.86
C ILE A 180 11.71 -5.50 11.07
N ASP A 181 12.09 -6.71 10.62
CA ASP A 181 11.19 -7.63 9.92
C ASP A 181 11.68 -9.08 10.07
N PRO A 182 10.78 -10.07 10.23
CA PRO A 182 11.19 -11.47 10.31
C PRO A 182 11.79 -12.01 9.00
N LEU A 183 11.42 -11.44 7.83
CA LEU A 183 11.77 -11.99 6.53
C LEU A 183 13.11 -11.46 6.00
N PRO A 184 14.09 -12.34 5.68
CA PRO A 184 15.40 -11.91 5.18
C PRO A 184 15.33 -11.04 3.94
N LEU A 185 14.45 -11.38 2.98
CA LEU A 185 14.25 -10.60 1.76
C LEU A 185 13.88 -9.15 2.06
N ARG A 186 12.98 -8.94 3.02
CA ARG A 186 12.51 -7.60 3.41
C ARG A 186 13.60 -6.80 4.12
N ARG A 187 14.37 -7.45 5.02
CA ARG A 187 15.53 -6.80 5.67
C ARG A 187 16.59 -6.39 4.67
N ALA A 188 16.95 -7.28 3.73
CA ALA A 188 17.91 -6.95 2.67
C ALA A 188 17.42 -5.77 1.80
N ARG A 189 16.12 -5.73 1.50
CA ARG A 189 15.54 -4.63 0.73
C ARG A 189 15.53 -3.31 1.53
N ALA A 190 15.25 -3.36 2.83
CA ALA A 190 15.31 -2.17 3.69
C ALA A 190 16.72 -1.55 3.74
N LEU A 191 17.76 -2.38 3.84
CA LEU A 191 19.16 -1.91 3.75
C LEU A 191 19.44 -1.26 2.39
N ALA A 192 19.00 -1.87 1.29
CA ALA A 192 19.17 -1.32 -0.06
C ALA A 192 18.42 0.02 -0.27
N LEU A 193 17.35 0.26 0.49
CA LEU A 193 16.57 1.50 0.47
C LEU A 193 17.05 2.54 1.50
N GLY A 194 18.17 2.30 2.17
CA GLY A 194 18.82 3.28 3.02
C GLY A 194 18.61 3.13 4.52
N ALA A 195 18.07 2.00 5.01
CA ALA A 195 18.15 1.68 6.42
C ALA A 195 19.62 1.50 6.83
N HIS A 196 20.01 2.05 7.98
CA HIS A 196 21.39 1.93 8.50
C HIS A 196 21.66 0.53 9.06
N ALA A 197 20.62 -0.14 9.57
CA ALA A 197 20.66 -1.51 10.04
C ALA A 197 19.30 -2.18 9.88
N ALA A 198 19.29 -3.52 9.80
CA ALA A 198 18.05 -4.29 9.70
C ALA A 198 18.16 -5.57 10.55
N PHE A 199 17.16 -5.81 11.41
CA PHE A 199 17.19 -6.89 12.39
C PHE A 199 15.98 -7.82 12.30
N PHE A 200 16.20 -9.05 12.69
CA PHE A 200 15.12 -9.98 13.05
C PHE A 200 14.49 -9.51 14.37
N PRO A 201 13.18 -9.66 14.58
CA PRO A 201 12.51 -9.16 15.79
C PRO A 201 13.14 -9.62 17.11
N ASP A 202 13.63 -10.86 17.19
CA ASP A 202 14.20 -11.41 18.43
C ASP A 202 15.67 -10.99 18.70
N ALA A 203 16.29 -10.21 17.80
CA ALA A 203 17.63 -9.66 17.97
C ALA A 203 17.65 -8.46 18.95
N ALA A 204 17.11 -8.61 20.15
CA ALA A 204 16.89 -7.54 21.12
C ALA A 204 18.19 -6.83 21.54
N VAL A 205 19.30 -7.57 21.67
CA VAL A 205 20.61 -6.99 22.05
C VAL A 205 21.15 -6.11 20.93
N ASP A 206 21.11 -6.57 19.68
CA ASP A 206 21.61 -5.83 18.53
C ASP A 206 20.72 -4.61 18.25
N LEU A 207 19.40 -4.77 18.40
CA LEU A 207 18.45 -3.66 18.28
C LEU A 207 18.72 -2.58 19.34
N ALA A 208 18.94 -2.97 20.60
CA ALA A 208 19.27 -2.02 21.66
C ALA A 208 20.61 -1.34 21.40
N ALA A 209 21.61 -2.06 20.89
CA ALA A 209 22.91 -1.47 20.52
C ALA A 209 22.76 -0.44 19.37
N ALA A 210 21.97 -0.75 18.36
CA ALA A 210 21.74 0.14 17.22
C ALA A 210 20.93 1.40 17.59
N LEU A 211 19.99 1.29 18.53
CA LEU A 211 19.17 2.40 19.01
C LEU A 211 19.81 3.17 20.16
N GLY A 212 20.89 2.63 20.75
CA GLY A 212 21.58 3.23 21.90
C GLY A 212 20.80 3.11 23.22
N PRO A 213 21.38 3.60 24.33
CA PRO A 213 20.85 3.38 25.67
C PRO A 213 19.48 4.02 25.92
N ASP A 214 19.17 5.08 25.19
CA ASP A 214 17.90 5.81 25.34
C ASP A 214 16.76 5.25 24.50
N GLY A 215 17.04 4.30 23.60
CA GLY A 215 16.07 3.72 22.66
C GLY A 215 15.77 4.63 21.46
N ALA A 216 14.75 4.29 20.67
CA ALA A 216 14.33 5.11 19.54
C ALA A 216 13.52 6.34 19.99
N ASP A 217 13.74 7.49 19.34
CA ASP A 217 12.96 8.71 19.53
C ASP A 217 11.60 8.64 18.81
N LEU A 218 11.58 7.90 17.71
CA LEU A 218 10.41 7.72 16.85
C LEU A 218 10.35 6.27 16.37
N GLY A 219 9.19 5.65 16.53
CA GLY A 219 8.88 4.32 16.00
C GLY A 219 7.73 4.34 15.02
N TYR A 220 7.77 3.42 14.06
CA TYR A 220 6.64 3.13 13.16
C TYR A 220 6.26 1.66 13.27
N GLU A 221 5.01 1.38 13.60
CA GLU A 221 4.46 0.01 13.56
C GLU A 221 3.66 -0.17 12.26
N LEU A 222 4.21 -0.95 11.34
CA LEU A 222 3.70 -1.19 9.99
C LEU A 222 3.60 -2.68 9.64
N SER A 223 3.67 -3.53 10.66
CA SER A 223 3.64 -5.00 10.49
C SER A 223 2.23 -5.60 10.63
N GLY A 224 1.33 -4.93 11.34
CA GLY A 224 0.02 -5.47 11.73
C GLY A 224 0.11 -6.61 12.75
N SER A 225 1.25 -6.74 13.45
CA SER A 225 1.49 -7.74 14.49
C SER A 225 1.36 -7.13 15.88
N PRO A 226 0.44 -7.60 16.74
CA PRO A 226 0.35 -7.17 18.13
C PRO A 226 1.66 -7.36 18.92
N ALA A 227 2.42 -8.41 18.61
CA ALA A 227 3.71 -8.66 19.23
C ALA A 227 4.75 -7.60 18.85
N ALA A 228 4.79 -7.18 17.56
CA ALA A 228 5.68 -6.12 17.10
C ALA A 228 5.33 -4.77 17.73
N LEU A 229 4.04 -4.45 17.91
CA LEU A 229 3.62 -3.23 18.60
C LEU A 229 4.08 -3.22 20.07
N ASN A 230 3.95 -4.33 20.79
CA ASN A 230 4.47 -4.45 22.16
C ASN A 230 5.99 -4.36 22.22
N GLN A 231 6.71 -4.95 21.26
CA GLN A 231 8.14 -4.79 21.14
C GLN A 231 8.53 -3.32 20.90
N ALA A 232 7.83 -2.64 20.00
CA ALA A 232 8.06 -1.22 19.73
C ALA A 232 7.87 -0.36 20.99
N ILE A 233 6.83 -0.61 21.80
CA ILE A 233 6.59 0.09 23.08
C ILE A 233 7.79 -0.06 24.02
N THR A 234 8.47 -1.20 24.03
CA THR A 234 9.63 -1.42 24.90
C THR A 234 10.94 -0.87 24.34
N ALA A 235 11.08 -0.75 23.03
CA ALA A 235 12.29 -0.33 22.35
C ALA A 235 12.43 1.20 22.16
N VAL A 236 11.32 1.94 22.26
CA VAL A 236 11.35 3.41 22.15
C VAL A 236 11.66 4.08 23.48
N GLY A 237 12.26 5.27 23.40
CA GLY A 237 12.81 6.01 24.54
C GLY A 237 11.78 6.85 25.31
N PHE A 238 12.27 7.70 26.22
CA PHE A 238 11.45 8.61 27.00
C PHE A 238 10.85 9.72 26.12
N GLY A 239 9.54 9.93 26.24
CA GLY A 239 8.80 10.95 25.45
C GLY A 239 8.63 10.59 23.97
N ALA A 240 9.05 9.39 23.57
CA ALA A 240 9.03 8.95 22.17
C ALA A 240 7.64 8.91 21.56
N ARG A 241 7.61 9.03 20.23
CA ARG A 241 6.41 8.89 19.41
C ARG A 241 6.41 7.50 18.76
N LEU A 242 5.29 6.80 18.84
CA LEU A 242 5.08 5.54 18.13
C LEU A 242 3.87 5.68 17.21
N VAL A 243 4.14 5.77 15.91
CA VAL A 243 3.12 5.87 14.86
C VAL A 243 2.63 4.46 14.51
N VAL A 244 1.35 4.23 14.68
CA VAL A 244 0.67 2.98 14.30
C VAL A 244 -0.02 3.23 12.98
N GLY A 245 0.56 2.68 11.90
CA GLY A 245 0.04 2.78 10.53
C GLY A 245 -0.59 1.47 10.03
N SER A 246 -0.50 0.42 10.81
CA SER A 246 -1.12 -0.87 10.47
C SER A 246 -2.63 -0.85 10.70
N TRP A 247 -3.37 -1.42 9.75
CA TRP A 247 -4.79 -1.70 9.93
C TRP A 247 -4.95 -3.12 10.49
N TYR A 248 -5.31 -3.21 11.77
CA TYR A 248 -5.44 -4.50 12.47
C TYR A 248 -6.72 -5.27 12.12
N GLY A 249 -7.68 -4.63 11.42
CA GLY A 249 -8.95 -5.26 11.09
C GLY A 249 -9.72 -5.63 12.36
N GLN A 250 -10.14 -6.88 12.46
CA GLN A 250 -10.84 -7.42 13.64
C GLN A 250 -9.89 -8.01 14.71
N LYS A 251 -8.56 -7.90 14.53
CA LYS A 251 -7.60 -8.49 15.48
C LYS A 251 -7.61 -7.75 16.81
N PRO A 252 -7.89 -8.42 17.93
CA PRO A 252 -7.71 -7.81 19.24
C PRO A 252 -6.24 -7.58 19.54
N VAL A 253 -5.91 -6.44 20.13
CA VAL A 253 -4.54 -6.09 20.50
C VAL A 253 -4.45 -5.87 22.00
N SER A 254 -3.68 -6.73 22.68
CA SER A 254 -3.34 -6.57 24.10
C SER A 254 -2.03 -5.79 24.20
N LEU A 255 -2.02 -4.67 24.93
CA LEU A 255 -0.86 -3.82 25.10
C LEU A 255 -0.39 -3.76 26.55
N ALA A 256 0.94 -3.82 26.75
CA ALA A 256 1.60 -3.69 28.05
C ALA A 256 1.75 -2.21 28.46
N LEU A 257 0.61 -1.54 28.78
CA LEU A 257 0.59 -0.10 29.06
C LEU A 257 1.10 0.28 30.46
N GLY A 258 1.16 -0.65 31.41
CA GLY A 258 1.61 -0.38 32.79
C GLY A 258 3.13 -0.21 32.98
N GLY A 259 3.92 -0.64 32.00
CA GLY A 259 5.38 -0.61 32.04
C GLY A 259 5.99 0.61 31.33
N ALA A 260 6.76 0.34 30.26
CA ALA A 260 7.50 1.35 29.49
C ALA A 260 6.59 2.46 28.97
N PHE A 261 5.42 2.10 28.46
CA PHE A 261 4.45 3.09 27.95
C PHE A 261 4.16 4.18 29.00
N HIS A 262 3.75 3.79 30.20
CA HIS A 262 3.39 4.71 31.27
C HIS A 262 4.63 5.47 31.81
N ARG A 263 5.72 4.74 32.12
CA ARG A 263 6.90 5.30 32.77
C ARG A 263 7.71 6.24 31.87
N ARG A 264 7.68 6.03 30.55
CA ARG A 264 8.45 6.81 29.59
C ARG A 264 7.62 7.90 28.89
N HIS A 265 6.37 8.16 29.31
CA HIS A 265 5.48 9.15 28.69
C HIS A 265 5.32 8.97 27.17
N LEU A 266 5.18 7.73 26.70
CA LEU A 266 5.08 7.43 25.26
C LEU A 266 3.79 7.98 24.68
N ARG A 267 3.84 8.35 23.41
CA ARG A 267 2.69 8.75 22.61
C ARG A 267 2.42 7.72 21.52
N LEU A 268 1.25 7.10 21.56
CA LEU A 268 0.75 6.31 20.43
C LEU A 268 -0.03 7.23 19.50
N ILE A 269 0.33 7.25 18.22
CA ILE A 269 -0.26 8.12 17.19
C ILE A 269 -0.84 7.21 16.13
N SER A 270 -2.16 7.27 15.91
CA SER A 270 -2.75 6.62 14.74
C SER A 270 -2.45 7.44 13.48
N SER A 271 -2.13 6.77 12.39
CA SER A 271 -1.94 7.39 11.09
C SER A 271 -2.72 6.63 10.02
N GLN A 272 -3.54 7.36 9.27
CA GLN A 272 -4.40 6.81 8.23
C GLN A 272 -4.48 7.79 7.05
N VAL A 273 -4.32 7.26 5.83
CA VAL A 273 -4.10 8.07 4.62
C VAL A 273 -5.34 8.82 4.12
N SER A 274 -6.57 8.36 4.43
CA SER A 274 -7.80 8.97 3.90
C SER A 274 -7.97 10.42 4.33
N HIS A 275 -7.47 10.78 5.51
CA HIS A 275 -7.53 12.14 6.04
C HIS A 275 -6.15 12.66 6.42
N LEU A 276 -5.96 13.97 6.26
CA LEU A 276 -4.84 14.67 6.87
C LEU A 276 -5.11 14.86 8.37
N ALA A 277 -4.12 14.62 9.22
CA ALA A 277 -4.25 14.94 10.63
C ALA A 277 -4.57 16.44 10.83
N PRO A 278 -5.43 16.81 11.80
CA PRO A 278 -5.91 18.19 11.97
C PRO A 278 -4.84 19.27 12.01
N ARG A 279 -3.66 18.95 12.55
CA ARG A 279 -2.47 19.84 12.61
C ARG A 279 -1.96 20.28 11.23
N TRP A 280 -2.30 19.55 10.17
CA TRP A 280 -1.82 19.83 8.81
C TRP A 280 -2.83 20.65 7.99
N LEU A 281 -4.11 20.64 8.33
CA LEU A 281 -5.20 21.21 7.51
C LEU A 281 -5.02 22.71 7.18
N ALA A 282 -4.31 23.48 8.02
CA ALA A 282 -4.06 24.90 7.74
C ALA A 282 -3.09 25.13 6.57
N ARG A 283 -2.24 24.16 6.22
CA ARG A 283 -1.15 24.32 5.26
C ARG A 283 -1.08 23.26 4.18
N TRP A 284 -1.79 22.14 4.37
CA TRP A 284 -1.76 20.99 3.48
C TRP A 284 -3.16 20.64 2.99
N SER A 285 -3.23 20.22 1.73
CA SER A 285 -4.39 19.55 1.14
C SER A 285 -4.01 18.14 0.70
N LYS A 286 -5.00 17.33 0.33
CA LYS A 286 -4.77 16.00 -0.25
C LYS A 286 -4.00 16.11 -1.57
N GLU A 287 -4.34 17.10 -2.39
CA GLU A 287 -3.68 17.35 -3.68
C GLU A 287 -2.19 17.67 -3.47
N ARG A 288 -1.87 18.50 -2.48
CA ARG A 288 -0.47 18.82 -2.15
C ARG A 288 0.30 17.58 -1.67
N ARG A 289 -0.31 16.74 -0.83
CA ARG A 289 0.31 15.49 -0.39
C ARG A 289 0.51 14.54 -1.56
N LEU A 290 -0.48 14.44 -2.46
CA LEU A 290 -0.39 13.62 -3.66
C LEU A 290 0.72 14.10 -4.62
N ALA A 291 0.90 15.41 -4.76
CA ALA A 291 2.01 15.98 -5.54
C ALA A 291 3.36 15.54 -4.97
N VAL A 292 3.54 15.58 -3.64
CA VAL A 292 4.75 15.07 -2.97
C VAL A 292 4.93 13.56 -3.20
N ALA A 293 3.82 12.78 -3.19
CA ALA A 293 3.91 11.36 -3.50
C ALA A 293 4.39 11.10 -4.94
N TRP A 294 3.98 11.91 -5.92
CA TRP A 294 4.48 11.84 -7.29
C TRP A 294 5.98 12.18 -7.38
N GLU A 295 6.45 13.20 -6.65
CA GLU A 295 7.88 13.55 -6.58
C GLU A 295 8.69 12.36 -6.06
N PHE A 296 8.28 11.74 -4.95
CA PHE A 296 8.94 10.54 -4.43
C PHE A 296 8.89 9.36 -5.39
N LEU A 297 7.79 9.16 -6.11
CA LEU A 297 7.71 8.11 -7.14
C LEU A 297 8.70 8.33 -8.27
N SER A 298 8.86 9.58 -8.73
CA SER A 298 9.83 9.93 -9.79
C SER A 298 11.28 9.69 -9.32
N GLU A 299 11.57 9.86 -8.03
CA GLU A 299 12.90 9.61 -7.47
C GLU A 299 13.14 8.11 -7.18
N LEU A 300 12.18 7.46 -6.51
CA LEU A 300 12.37 6.11 -5.98
C LEU A 300 12.28 5.02 -7.05
N ARG A 301 11.43 5.21 -8.07
CA ARG A 301 11.19 4.21 -9.12
C ARG A 301 11.00 2.80 -8.54
N PRO A 302 10.01 2.58 -7.64
CA PRO A 302 9.95 1.40 -6.80
C PRO A 302 9.67 0.09 -7.56
N ALA A 303 9.11 0.16 -8.77
CA ALA A 303 8.70 -1.01 -9.54
C ALA A 303 9.84 -2.02 -9.75
N ALA A 304 11.01 -1.54 -10.15
CA ALA A 304 12.17 -2.40 -10.43
C ALA A 304 12.69 -3.17 -9.21
N SER A 305 12.51 -2.58 -8.02
CA SER A 305 13.04 -3.13 -6.77
C SER A 305 12.01 -3.87 -5.93
N LEU A 306 10.72 -3.54 -6.05
CA LEU A 306 9.67 -4.05 -5.18
C LEU A 306 8.69 -5.00 -5.87
N ILE A 307 8.44 -4.91 -7.19
CA ILE A 307 7.58 -5.87 -7.88
C ILE A 307 8.33 -7.20 -8.00
N THR A 308 7.85 -8.19 -7.25
CA THR A 308 8.40 -9.56 -7.28
C THR A 308 7.55 -10.50 -8.12
N HIS A 309 6.26 -10.24 -8.25
CA HIS A 309 5.33 -11.12 -8.94
C HIS A 309 4.38 -10.35 -9.86
N ARG A 310 4.16 -10.91 -11.04
CA ARG A 310 3.22 -10.41 -12.03
C ARG A 310 2.27 -11.53 -12.43
N PHE A 311 0.99 -11.22 -12.47
CA PHE A 311 -0.07 -12.14 -12.86
C PHE A 311 -0.96 -11.51 -13.92
N SER A 312 -1.55 -12.35 -14.76
CA SER A 312 -2.68 -11.92 -15.58
C SER A 312 -3.95 -11.82 -14.72
N TRP A 313 -4.96 -11.12 -15.20
CA TRP A 313 -6.25 -11.04 -14.51
C TRP A 313 -6.87 -12.42 -14.24
N CYS A 314 -6.74 -13.36 -15.20
CA CYS A 314 -7.30 -14.71 -15.06
C CYS A 314 -6.68 -15.50 -13.92
N ASP A 315 -5.45 -15.17 -13.54
CA ASP A 315 -4.69 -15.87 -12.50
C ASP A 315 -4.90 -15.26 -11.10
N ALA A 316 -5.88 -14.34 -10.92
CA ALA A 316 -6.12 -13.69 -9.64
C ALA A 316 -6.32 -14.67 -8.47
N PRO A 317 -7.04 -15.81 -8.61
CA PRO A 317 -7.13 -16.79 -7.53
C PRO A 317 -5.77 -17.30 -7.07
N LEU A 318 -4.86 -17.60 -8.00
CA LEU A 318 -3.49 -18.06 -7.69
C LEU A 318 -2.66 -16.96 -7.03
N ALA A 319 -2.84 -15.71 -7.44
CA ALA A 319 -2.15 -14.55 -6.89
C ALA A 319 -2.46 -14.37 -5.39
N TYR A 320 -3.73 -14.43 -4.99
CA TYR A 320 -4.14 -14.33 -3.59
C TYR A 320 -3.77 -15.57 -2.77
N GLN A 321 -3.83 -16.76 -3.38
CA GLN A 321 -3.35 -17.98 -2.75
C GLN A 321 -1.84 -17.90 -2.45
N LEU A 322 -1.04 -17.39 -3.38
CA LEU A 322 0.40 -17.18 -3.18
C LEU A 322 0.67 -16.22 -2.01
N LEU A 323 -0.05 -15.09 -1.94
CA LEU A 323 0.07 -14.12 -0.84
C LEU A 323 -0.29 -14.71 0.53
N ASP A 324 -1.24 -15.65 0.57
CA ASP A 324 -1.68 -16.29 1.81
C ASP A 324 -0.72 -17.40 2.27
N GLN A 325 -0.19 -18.19 1.35
CA GLN A 325 0.59 -19.40 1.64
C GLN A 325 2.11 -19.15 1.65
N ASN A 326 2.60 -18.21 0.84
CA ASN A 326 4.03 -17.96 0.67
C ASN A 326 4.37 -16.46 0.75
N PRO A 327 4.00 -15.75 1.83
CA PRO A 327 4.24 -14.32 1.96
C PRO A 327 5.73 -13.93 1.97
N ASP A 328 6.61 -14.89 2.25
CA ASP A 328 8.06 -14.70 2.39
C ASP A 328 8.72 -14.35 1.04
N ALA A 329 8.17 -14.87 -0.06
CA ALA A 329 8.68 -14.64 -1.40
C ALA A 329 8.14 -13.35 -2.05
N VAL A 330 7.11 -12.73 -1.45
CA VAL A 330 6.37 -11.64 -2.08
C VAL A 330 6.63 -10.30 -1.38
N LEU A 331 7.10 -9.31 -2.14
CA LEU A 331 7.08 -7.90 -1.72
C LEU A 331 5.85 -7.21 -2.31
N GLN A 332 5.82 -7.04 -3.63
CA GLN A 332 4.67 -6.49 -4.34
C GLN A 332 4.24 -7.42 -5.46
N LEU A 333 2.95 -7.67 -5.50
CA LEU A 333 2.28 -8.38 -6.58
C LEU A 333 1.47 -7.38 -7.42
N VAL A 334 1.50 -7.53 -8.73
CA VAL A 334 0.68 -6.73 -9.65
C VAL A 334 -0.05 -7.62 -10.65
N PHE A 335 -1.26 -7.22 -11.02
CA PHE A 335 -1.92 -7.67 -12.23
C PHE A 335 -1.42 -6.81 -13.39
N ASP A 336 -0.92 -7.45 -14.43
CA ASP A 336 -0.26 -6.81 -15.57
C ASP A 336 -0.93 -7.27 -16.87
N ALA A 337 -1.47 -6.32 -17.64
CA ALA A 337 -2.19 -6.62 -18.88
C ALA A 337 -1.31 -7.24 -19.97
N SER A 338 0.01 -7.02 -19.90
CA SER A 338 0.97 -7.61 -20.85
C SER A 338 1.40 -9.04 -20.47
N PHE A 339 1.06 -9.49 -19.25
CA PHE A 339 1.47 -10.79 -18.75
C PHE A 339 0.51 -11.89 -19.21
N GLN A 340 1.07 -12.97 -19.78
CA GLN A 340 0.27 -14.10 -20.26
C GLN A 340 -0.12 -15.02 -19.10
N SER A 341 -1.35 -15.55 -19.13
CA SER A 341 -1.85 -16.48 -18.12
C SER A 341 -1.06 -17.79 -18.11
N HIS A 342 -0.71 -18.25 -16.92
CA HIS A 342 -0.11 -19.57 -16.69
C HIS A 342 -1.08 -20.72 -17.03
N LEU A 343 -2.40 -20.46 -16.99
CA LEU A 343 -3.43 -21.49 -17.21
C LEU A 343 -3.59 -21.91 -18.69
N LYS A 344 -3.01 -21.16 -19.64
CA LYS A 344 -3.12 -21.52 -21.08
C LYS A 344 -2.16 -22.61 -21.55
N ASN A 345 -1.13 -22.95 -20.76
CA ASN A 345 -0.12 -23.93 -21.16
C ASN A 345 -0.43 -25.39 -20.80
N SER A 346 -1.51 -25.66 -20.05
CA SER A 346 -1.89 -27.03 -19.66
C SER A 346 -2.96 -27.69 -20.54
N SER A 347 -3.47 -27.01 -21.57
CA SER A 347 -4.54 -27.53 -22.44
C SER A 347 -4.09 -27.77 -23.92
N GLN A 348 -2.78 -27.79 -24.19
CA GLN A 348 -2.23 -28.08 -25.53
C GLN A 348 -1.33 -29.35 -25.58
N GLU A 349 -1.30 -30.13 -24.52
CA GLU A 349 -0.63 -31.44 -24.50
C GLU A 349 -1.64 -32.55 -24.16
N ASP A 350 -2.64 -32.75 -25.02
CA ASP A 350 -3.44 -34.00 -25.14
C ASP A 350 -3.77 -34.25 -26.62
#